data_98d880df0a728789cdb0bed8ca95a1e3
#
_entry.id   98d880df0a728789cdb0bed8ca95a1e3
#
_cell.length_a   1.000
_cell.length_b   1.000
_cell.length_c   1.000
_cell.angle_alpha   90.00
_cell.angle_beta   90.00
_cell.angle_gamma   90.00
#
_symmetry.space_group_name_H-M   'P 1'
#
loop_
_entity.id
_entity.type
_entity.pdbx_description
1 polymer ?
#
loop_
_entity_poly.entity_id
_entity_poly.type
_entity_poly.pdbx_seq_one_letter_code
_entity_poly.pdbx_strand_id
1 'polypeptide(L)'
;MDPTQQTRSEHTDWLDKGPLAPHLDAYMRHLTERGYPRRTIVRYLACLAHFSQWSYGRRQPVRRIDDALVAAFLDEHLPRCNCAGAVRRSRPDLRAALGHLLVVRRTLGIGHEPSVRTAPVDEELHRFDKYMDHVRGLAPGTRRMGVAHRATVANATIPRWTCRNLRAQA
;
A
#
# COMPACT_ATOMS: atom_id res chain seq x y z
N MET A 1 28.20 19.18 -14.95
CA MET A 1 27.04 18.25 -15.01
C MET A 1 26.78 17.77 -13.60
N ASP A 2 25.61 18.11 -13.03
CA ASP A 2 25.30 17.87 -11.62
C ASP A 2 24.89 16.38 -11.46
N PRO A 3 25.58 15.60 -10.61
CA PRO A 3 25.26 14.19 -10.38
C PRO A 3 23.84 13.97 -9.85
N THR A 4 23.22 15.01 -9.30
CA THR A 4 21.84 14.99 -8.83
C THR A 4 20.81 14.92 -9.99
N GLN A 5 21.17 15.44 -11.17
CA GLN A 5 20.32 15.36 -12.38
C GLN A 5 20.39 13.99 -13.04
N GLN A 6 21.52 13.32 -12.99
CA GLN A 6 21.70 11.99 -13.60
C GLN A 6 20.92 10.91 -12.87
N THR A 7 20.90 10.96 -11.54
CA THR A 7 20.11 10.02 -10.71
C THR A 7 18.58 10.23 -10.86
N ARG A 8 18.17 11.43 -11.25
CA ARG A 8 16.79 11.77 -11.56
C ARG A 8 16.31 11.16 -12.88
N SER A 9 17.21 11.08 -13.87
CA SER A 9 16.87 10.66 -15.24
C SER A 9 16.49 9.17 -15.33
N GLU A 10 17.22 8.27 -14.67
CA GLU A 10 16.99 6.83 -14.81
C GLU A 10 15.75 6.32 -14.05
N HIS A 11 15.42 6.95 -12.91
CA HIS A 11 14.22 6.60 -12.15
C HIS A 11 12.95 7.25 -12.71
N THR A 12 13.08 8.39 -13.37
CA THR A 12 11.97 9.16 -13.94
C THR A 12 11.39 8.43 -15.15
N ASP A 13 12.21 7.81 -15.98
CA ASP A 13 11.75 7.12 -17.20
C ASP A 13 10.73 6.02 -16.91
N TRP A 14 10.91 5.23 -15.87
CA TRP A 14 9.95 4.19 -15.47
C TRP A 14 8.66 4.74 -14.85
N LEU A 15 8.74 5.93 -14.27
CA LEU A 15 7.56 6.61 -13.74
C LEU A 15 6.82 7.36 -14.85
N ASP A 16 7.53 8.08 -15.71
CA ASP A 16 6.91 8.92 -16.76
C ASP A 16 6.31 8.09 -17.90
N LYS A 17 6.91 6.94 -18.23
CA LYS A 17 6.46 6.01 -19.28
C LYS A 17 5.72 4.79 -18.72
N GLY A 18 5.71 4.62 -17.43
CA GLY A 18 5.13 3.46 -16.75
C GLY A 18 3.64 3.60 -16.45
N PRO A 19 3.04 2.52 -15.97
CA PRO A 19 1.61 2.47 -15.67
C PRO A 19 1.19 3.46 -14.58
N LEU A 20 2.11 3.99 -13.78
CA LEU A 20 1.83 4.95 -12.71
C LEU A 20 1.90 6.41 -13.15
N ALA A 21 2.37 6.70 -14.38
CA ALA A 21 2.54 8.06 -14.90
C ALA A 21 1.31 8.98 -14.66
N PRO A 22 0.07 8.56 -14.94
CA PRO A 22 -1.11 9.41 -14.75
C PRO A 22 -1.40 9.77 -13.27
N HIS A 23 -0.75 9.09 -12.33
CA HIS A 23 -1.02 9.27 -10.90
C HIS A 23 0.08 10.04 -10.16
N LEU A 24 1.19 10.34 -10.82
CA LEU A 24 2.37 10.92 -10.17
C LEU A 24 2.11 12.32 -9.64
N ASP A 25 1.43 13.17 -10.39
CA ASP A 25 1.13 14.54 -9.96
C ASP A 25 0.22 14.56 -8.73
N ALA A 26 -0.81 13.72 -8.72
CA ALA A 26 -1.68 13.57 -7.57
C ALA A 26 -0.93 13.01 -6.36
N TYR A 27 -0.02 12.06 -6.59
CA TYR A 27 0.81 11.47 -5.56
C TYR A 27 1.79 12.50 -4.94
N MET A 28 2.49 13.26 -5.76
CA MET A 28 3.40 14.31 -5.30
C MET A 28 2.65 15.39 -4.52
N ARG A 29 1.50 15.83 -5.02
CA ARG A 29 0.63 16.78 -4.35
C ARG A 29 0.20 16.27 -2.98
N HIS A 30 -0.28 15.05 -2.89
CA HIS A 30 -0.68 14.41 -1.65
C HIS A 30 0.43 14.36 -0.59
N LEU A 31 1.68 14.12 -0.98
CA LEU A 31 2.81 14.14 -0.06
C LEU A 31 3.19 15.56 0.35
N THR A 32 3.15 16.51 -0.58
CA THR A 32 3.47 17.92 -0.33
C THR A 32 2.45 18.53 0.64
N GLU A 33 1.17 18.31 0.44
CA GLU A 33 0.09 18.75 1.34
C GLU A 33 0.20 18.19 2.75
N ARG A 34 0.82 17.01 2.90
CA ARG A 34 1.13 16.40 4.20
C ARG A 34 2.44 16.84 4.81
N GLY A 35 3.13 17.81 4.21
CA GLY A 35 4.37 18.39 4.72
C GLY A 35 5.60 17.47 4.60
N TYR A 36 5.57 16.47 3.70
CA TYR A 36 6.76 15.63 3.49
C TYR A 36 7.91 16.43 2.89
N PRO A 37 9.14 16.36 3.46
CA PRO A 37 10.31 17.03 2.90
C PRO A 37 10.61 16.50 1.49
N ARG A 38 11.12 17.38 0.60
CA ARG A 38 11.47 17.04 -0.79
C ARG A 38 12.30 15.76 -0.90
N ARG A 39 13.30 15.58 -0.02
CA ARG A 39 14.14 14.37 0.00
C ARG A 39 13.35 13.09 0.22
N THR A 40 12.28 13.15 1.03
CA THR A 40 11.40 12.01 1.28
C THR A 40 10.53 11.74 0.07
N ILE A 41 10.01 12.77 -0.58
CA ILE A 41 9.23 12.64 -1.81
C ILE A 41 10.06 11.96 -2.90
N VAL A 42 11.29 12.41 -3.13
CA VAL A 42 12.21 11.79 -4.11
C VAL A 42 12.48 10.32 -3.76
N ARG A 43 12.69 10.01 -2.48
CA ARG A 43 12.89 8.64 -2.02
C ARG A 43 11.67 7.77 -2.28
N TYR A 44 10.46 8.28 -2.05
CA TYR A 44 9.22 7.57 -2.29
C TYR A 44 8.93 7.39 -3.79
N LEU A 45 9.28 8.38 -4.62
CA LEU A 45 9.21 8.22 -6.08
C LEU A 45 10.14 7.10 -6.57
N ALA A 46 11.35 6.99 -6.03
CA ALA A 46 12.23 5.86 -6.34
C ALA A 46 11.66 4.50 -5.90
N CYS A 47 10.89 4.47 -4.79
CA CYS A 47 10.15 3.27 -4.39
C CYS A 47 9.03 2.93 -5.38
N LEU A 48 8.29 3.94 -5.85
CA LEU A 48 7.25 3.74 -6.86
C LEU A 48 7.84 3.29 -8.20
N ALA A 49 9.01 3.80 -8.60
CA ALA A 49 9.69 3.36 -9.82
C ALA A 49 10.01 1.86 -9.77
N HIS A 50 10.54 1.38 -8.65
CA HIS A 50 10.80 -0.05 -8.45
C HIS A 50 9.53 -0.90 -8.55
N PHE A 51 8.46 -0.49 -7.87
CA PHE A 51 7.18 -1.18 -7.94
C PHE A 51 6.56 -1.13 -9.35
N SER A 52 6.64 0.01 -10.04
CA SER A 52 6.16 0.20 -11.41
C SER A 52 6.87 -0.74 -12.38
N GLN A 53 8.20 -0.82 -12.30
CA GLN A 53 9.02 -1.72 -13.11
C GLN A 53 8.61 -3.19 -12.91
N TRP A 54 8.45 -3.62 -11.66
CA TRP A 54 8.05 -4.98 -11.34
C TRP A 54 6.63 -5.31 -11.81
N SER A 55 5.68 -4.40 -11.59
CA SER A 55 4.27 -4.60 -11.98
C SER A 55 4.11 -4.61 -13.51
N TYR A 56 4.89 -3.79 -14.22
CA TYR A 56 4.93 -3.79 -15.68
C TYR A 56 5.42 -5.13 -16.24
N GLY A 57 6.49 -5.67 -15.70
CA GLY A 57 7.02 -6.99 -16.09
C GLY A 57 6.01 -8.14 -15.89
N ARG A 58 5.08 -7.98 -14.97
CA ARG A 58 3.96 -8.92 -14.73
C ARG A 58 2.72 -8.64 -15.58
N ARG A 59 2.77 -7.66 -16.47
CA ARG A 59 1.64 -7.21 -17.30
C ARG A 59 0.37 -6.91 -16.49
N GLN A 60 0.55 -6.46 -15.24
CA GLN A 60 -0.59 -6.13 -14.38
C GLN A 60 -1.19 -4.79 -14.81
N PRO A 61 -2.49 -4.74 -15.09
CA PRO A 61 -3.14 -3.47 -15.39
C PRO A 61 -3.17 -2.59 -14.14
N VAL A 62 -2.94 -1.29 -14.32
CA VAL A 62 -2.92 -0.28 -13.23
C VAL A 62 -4.17 -0.37 -12.35
N ARG A 63 -5.31 -0.68 -12.94
CA ARG A 63 -6.58 -0.85 -12.22
C ARG A 63 -6.54 -1.91 -11.12
N ARG A 64 -5.64 -2.89 -11.22
CA ARG A 64 -5.48 -3.99 -10.24
C ARG A 64 -4.41 -3.72 -9.17
N ILE A 65 -3.91 -2.49 -9.07
CA ILE A 65 -3.01 -2.15 -7.96
C ILE A 65 -3.86 -1.99 -6.71
N ASP A 66 -3.85 -2.99 -5.88
CA ASP A 66 -4.56 -3.11 -4.61
C ASP A 66 -3.61 -3.53 -3.47
N ASP A 67 -4.15 -3.67 -2.29
CA ASP A 67 -3.39 -4.10 -1.11
C ASP A 67 -2.76 -5.49 -1.30
N ALA A 68 -3.43 -6.40 -2.04
CA ALA A 68 -2.92 -7.74 -2.32
C ALA A 68 -1.70 -7.71 -3.25
N LEU A 69 -1.72 -6.88 -4.29
CA LEU A 69 -0.58 -6.72 -5.19
C LEU A 69 0.61 -6.08 -4.47
N VAL A 70 0.35 -5.10 -3.60
CA VAL A 70 1.39 -4.49 -2.75
C VAL A 70 1.99 -5.52 -1.80
N ALA A 71 1.17 -6.36 -1.16
CA ALA A 71 1.65 -7.44 -0.31
C ALA A 71 2.51 -8.45 -1.09
N ALA A 72 2.08 -8.88 -2.28
CA ALA A 72 2.86 -9.77 -3.14
C ALA A 72 4.22 -9.17 -3.53
N PHE A 73 4.27 -7.86 -3.82
CA PHE A 73 5.54 -7.18 -4.07
C PHE A 73 6.47 -7.20 -2.86
N LEU A 74 5.94 -6.88 -1.67
CA LEU A 74 6.74 -6.77 -0.45
C LEU A 74 7.17 -8.12 0.12
N ASP A 75 6.34 -9.16 -0.04
CA ASP A 75 6.54 -10.45 0.63
C ASP A 75 7.16 -11.51 -0.29
N GLU A 76 6.85 -11.47 -1.58
CA GLU A 76 7.34 -12.47 -2.54
C GLU A 76 8.50 -11.94 -3.38
N HIS A 77 8.34 -10.72 -3.95
CA HIS A 77 9.35 -10.17 -4.86
C HIS A 77 10.54 -9.58 -4.12
N LEU A 78 10.31 -8.71 -3.14
CA LEU A 78 11.36 -7.93 -2.49
C LEU A 78 12.47 -8.79 -1.87
N PRO A 79 12.20 -9.92 -1.19
CA PRO A 79 13.23 -10.77 -0.62
C PRO A 79 14.12 -11.45 -1.68
N ARG A 80 13.62 -11.61 -2.91
CA ARG A 80 14.30 -12.27 -4.03
C ARG A 80 14.62 -11.30 -5.16
N CYS A 81 14.54 -9.98 -4.88
CA CYS A 81 14.67 -8.94 -5.88
C CYS A 81 16.08 -8.90 -6.48
N ASN A 82 16.16 -9.14 -7.79
CA ASN A 82 17.35 -8.98 -8.63
C ASN A 82 17.14 -7.92 -9.74
N CYS A 83 16.20 -6.98 -9.53
CA CYS A 83 15.95 -5.91 -10.49
C CYS A 83 17.22 -5.14 -10.80
N ALA A 84 17.44 -4.86 -12.09
CA ALA A 84 18.58 -4.08 -12.56
C ALA A 84 18.46 -2.61 -12.13
N GLY A 85 19.60 -1.94 -11.98
CA GLY A 85 19.68 -0.54 -11.62
C GLY A 85 19.62 -0.26 -10.11
N ALA A 86 19.63 1.02 -9.77
CA ALA A 86 19.65 1.50 -8.39
C ALA A 86 18.26 1.49 -7.76
N VAL A 87 17.63 0.30 -7.64
CA VAL A 87 16.30 0.16 -7.06
C VAL A 87 16.30 0.25 -5.54
N ARG A 88 15.27 0.87 -4.98
CA ARG A 88 15.07 0.91 -3.52
C ARG A 88 14.56 -0.44 -3.00
N ARG A 89 15.25 -1.00 -2.01
CA ARG A 89 14.93 -2.29 -1.37
C ARG A 89 14.53 -2.15 0.10
N SER A 90 14.53 -0.92 0.65
CA SER A 90 14.09 -0.66 2.03
C SER A 90 12.60 -0.98 2.18
N ARG A 91 12.27 -2.08 2.84
CA ARG A 91 10.89 -2.53 3.06
C ARG A 91 10.02 -1.48 3.78
N PRO A 92 10.51 -0.77 4.83
CA PRO A 92 9.74 0.29 5.47
C PRO A 92 9.42 1.44 4.51
N ASP A 93 10.40 1.89 3.72
CA ASP A 93 10.18 2.96 2.74
C ASP A 93 9.20 2.55 1.65
N LEU A 94 9.34 1.33 1.11
CA LEU A 94 8.44 0.77 0.11
C LEU A 94 7.01 0.65 0.65
N ARG A 95 6.84 0.12 1.86
CA ARG A 95 5.52 0.01 2.50
C ARG A 95 4.87 1.39 2.67
N ALA A 96 5.62 2.39 3.15
CA ALA A 96 5.11 3.74 3.32
C ALA A 96 4.74 4.38 1.97
N ALA A 97 5.63 4.32 0.97
CA ALA A 97 5.39 4.88 -0.34
C ALA A 97 4.17 4.26 -1.04
N LEU A 98 4.06 2.93 -1.02
CA LEU A 98 2.94 2.21 -1.63
C LEU A 98 1.64 2.41 -0.85
N GLY A 99 1.69 2.55 0.46
CA GLY A 99 0.54 2.93 1.28
C GLY A 99 -0.04 4.29 0.86
N HIS A 100 0.80 5.29 0.63
CA HIS A 100 0.37 6.59 0.09
C HIS A 100 -0.20 6.48 -1.33
N LEU A 101 0.38 5.64 -2.17
CA LEU A 101 -0.16 5.38 -3.52
C LEU A 101 -1.60 4.82 -3.45
N LEU A 102 -1.85 3.85 -2.58
CA LEU A 102 -3.18 3.27 -2.40
C LEU A 102 -4.19 4.32 -1.90
N VAL A 103 -3.78 5.21 -0.99
CA VAL A 103 -4.63 6.32 -0.52
C VAL A 103 -4.99 7.24 -1.69
N VAL A 104 -4.02 7.69 -2.48
CA VAL A 104 -4.25 8.57 -3.63
C VAL A 104 -5.18 7.92 -4.64
N ARG A 105 -4.99 6.64 -4.93
CA ARG A 105 -5.86 5.90 -5.86
C ARG A 105 -7.31 5.83 -5.39
N ARG A 106 -7.52 5.56 -4.10
CA ARG A 106 -8.87 5.57 -3.49
C ARG A 106 -9.52 6.96 -3.61
N THR A 107 -8.75 8.03 -3.35
CA THR A 107 -9.24 9.41 -3.48
C THR A 107 -9.62 9.77 -4.92
N LEU A 108 -8.90 9.22 -5.90
CA LEU A 108 -9.19 9.43 -7.33
C LEU A 108 -10.29 8.50 -7.88
N GLY A 109 -10.88 7.64 -7.05
CA GLY A 109 -11.85 6.64 -7.50
C GLY A 109 -11.24 5.58 -8.43
N ILE A 110 -9.91 5.46 -8.45
CA ILE A 110 -9.19 4.50 -9.29
C ILE A 110 -8.89 3.28 -8.46
N GLY A 111 -9.72 2.32 -8.55
CA GLY A 111 -9.57 1.05 -7.87
C GLY A 111 -10.90 0.36 -7.87
N HIS A 112 -10.87 -0.94 -7.80
CA HIS A 112 -12.04 -1.70 -7.43
C HIS A 112 -12.56 -1.08 -6.14
N GLU A 113 -13.82 -0.65 -6.13
CA GLU A 113 -14.49 -0.44 -4.84
C GLU A 113 -14.15 -1.66 -4.00
N PRO A 114 -13.65 -1.49 -2.76
CA PRO A 114 -13.64 -2.61 -1.87
C PRO A 114 -15.10 -3.10 -1.92
N SER A 115 -15.30 -4.30 -2.42
CA SER A 115 -16.53 -5.01 -2.11
C SER A 115 -16.66 -4.85 -0.61
N VAL A 116 -17.55 -3.99 -0.17
CA VAL A 116 -17.89 -3.79 1.24
C VAL A 116 -18.63 -5.06 1.67
N ARG A 117 -17.89 -6.15 1.69
CA ARG A 117 -18.08 -7.19 2.67
C ARG A 117 -17.30 -6.67 3.87
N THR A 118 -17.92 -5.75 4.59
CA THR A 118 -17.53 -5.50 5.96
C THR A 118 -17.65 -6.84 6.65
N ALA A 119 -16.53 -7.53 6.76
CA ALA A 119 -16.51 -8.73 7.58
C ALA A 119 -17.00 -8.28 8.97
N PRO A 120 -17.78 -9.08 9.67
CA PRO A 120 -18.28 -8.74 11.03
C PRO A 120 -17.17 -8.20 11.93
N VAL A 121 -15.92 -8.62 11.68
CA VAL A 121 -14.70 -8.15 12.35
C VAL A 121 -14.39 -6.68 12.05
N ASP A 122 -14.57 -6.20 10.82
CA ASP A 122 -14.25 -4.81 10.46
C ASP A 122 -15.26 -3.84 11.09
N GLU A 123 -16.51 -4.23 11.19
CA GLU A 123 -17.55 -3.46 11.86
C GLU A 123 -17.27 -3.36 13.36
N GLU A 124 -16.84 -4.45 13.99
CA GLU A 124 -16.45 -4.46 15.39
C GLU A 124 -15.19 -3.64 15.67
N LEU A 125 -14.21 -3.69 14.77
CA LEU A 125 -13.01 -2.85 14.85
C LEU A 125 -13.37 -1.36 14.72
N HIS A 126 -14.34 -1.01 13.86
CA HIS A 126 -14.80 0.36 13.72
C HIS A 126 -15.57 0.85 14.97
N ARG A 127 -16.40 -0.01 15.59
CA ARG A 127 -17.03 0.29 16.89
C ARG A 127 -15.99 0.51 17.98
N PHE A 128 -14.97 -0.33 18.01
CA PHE A 128 -13.87 -0.21 18.96
C PHE A 128 -13.09 1.10 18.79
N ASP A 129 -12.78 1.50 17.57
CA ASP A 129 -12.10 2.77 17.29
C ASP A 129 -12.95 3.96 17.75
N LYS A 130 -14.25 3.95 17.46
CA LYS A 130 -15.20 4.97 17.95
C LYS A 130 -15.27 5.01 19.48
N TYR A 131 -15.31 3.86 20.14
CA TYR A 131 -15.31 3.78 21.59
C TYR A 131 -14.04 4.39 22.17
N MET A 132 -12.87 4.07 21.59
CA MET A 132 -11.58 4.60 22.03
C MET A 132 -11.49 6.13 21.85
N ASP A 133 -12.15 6.67 20.85
CA ASP A 133 -12.24 8.11 20.59
C ASP A 133 -13.18 8.81 21.59
N HIS A 134 -14.43 8.37 21.61
CA HIS A 134 -15.50 9.10 22.33
C HIS A 134 -15.50 8.86 23.84
N VAL A 135 -15.20 7.63 24.27
CA VAL A 135 -15.27 7.25 25.70
C VAL A 135 -13.94 7.40 26.41
N ARG A 136 -12.85 7.14 25.73
CA ARG A 136 -11.51 7.18 26.31
C ARG A 136 -10.71 8.41 25.91
N GLY A 137 -11.14 9.16 24.90
CA GLY A 137 -10.46 10.37 24.43
C GLY A 137 -9.02 10.14 23.99
N LEU A 138 -8.70 8.94 23.46
CA LEU A 138 -7.35 8.57 23.13
C LEU A 138 -6.87 9.22 21.82
N ALA A 139 -5.62 9.66 21.83
CA ALA A 139 -4.99 10.26 20.66
C ALA A 139 -5.02 9.31 19.43
N PRO A 140 -5.14 9.86 18.19
CA PRO A 140 -5.25 9.05 16.97
C PRO A 140 -4.14 8.02 16.77
N GLY A 141 -2.92 8.29 17.26
CA GLY A 141 -1.80 7.36 17.21
C GLY A 141 -2.02 6.12 18.08
N THR A 142 -2.48 6.34 19.31
CA THR A 142 -2.78 5.26 20.29
C THR A 142 -3.95 4.40 19.81
N ARG A 143 -5.00 5.03 19.25
CA ARG A 143 -6.15 4.32 18.69
C ARG A 143 -5.73 3.39 17.54
N ARG A 144 -4.91 3.88 16.61
CA ARG A 144 -4.40 3.06 15.49
C ARG A 144 -3.63 1.84 15.96
N MET A 145 -2.81 1.97 17.01
CA MET A 145 -2.09 0.83 17.59
C MET A 145 -3.06 -0.16 18.23
N GLY A 146 -4.06 0.30 18.96
CA GLY A 146 -5.07 -0.54 19.59
C GLY A 146 -5.91 -1.32 18.58
N VAL A 147 -6.36 -0.67 17.52
CA VAL A 147 -7.12 -1.31 16.42
C VAL A 147 -6.26 -2.35 15.69
N ALA A 148 -5.00 -2.02 15.37
CA ALA A 148 -4.08 -2.94 14.71
C ALA A 148 -3.80 -4.18 15.54
N HIS A 149 -3.58 -4.02 16.84
CA HIS A 149 -3.37 -5.15 17.76
C HIS A 149 -4.60 -6.07 17.81
N ARG A 150 -5.80 -5.48 17.93
CA ARG A 150 -7.05 -6.24 18.00
C ARG A 150 -7.38 -6.95 16.67
N ALA A 151 -7.08 -6.35 15.55
CA ALA A 151 -7.19 -6.98 14.23
C ALA A 151 -6.26 -8.19 14.10
N THR A 152 -5.03 -8.09 14.62
CA THR A 152 -4.07 -9.21 14.62
C THR A 152 -4.57 -10.38 15.46
N VAL A 153 -5.12 -10.10 16.64
CA VAL A 153 -5.67 -11.13 17.55
C VAL A 153 -6.91 -11.79 16.92
N ALA A 154 -7.82 -11.00 16.34
CA ALA A 154 -9.01 -11.53 15.69
C ALA A 154 -8.67 -12.47 14.51
N ASN A 155 -7.70 -12.09 13.67
CA ASN A 155 -7.23 -12.92 12.57
C ASN A 155 -6.46 -14.18 13.02
N ALA A 156 -5.81 -14.16 14.18
CA ALA A 156 -5.12 -15.31 14.75
C ALA A 156 -6.08 -16.31 15.40
N THR A 157 -7.25 -15.86 15.84
CA THR A 157 -8.20 -16.69 16.61
C THR A 157 -9.25 -17.37 15.73
N ILE A 158 -9.38 -16.99 14.43
CA ILE A 158 -10.28 -17.67 13.51
C ILE A 158 -9.55 -18.89 12.94
N PRO A 159 -9.87 -20.14 13.35
CA PRO A 159 -9.40 -21.32 12.66
C PRO A 159 -9.90 -21.22 11.20
N ARG A 160 -9.04 -21.53 10.24
CA ARG A 160 -9.46 -21.76 8.85
C ARG A 160 -10.43 -22.95 8.81
N TRP A 161 -11.68 -22.70 9.06
CA TRP A 161 -12.74 -23.64 8.69
C TRP A 161 -12.82 -23.65 7.16
N THR A 162 -12.07 -24.54 6.57
CA THR A 162 -12.21 -24.87 5.16
C THR A 162 -13.62 -25.40 4.94
N CYS A 163 -14.37 -24.72 4.07
CA CYS A 163 -15.67 -25.17 3.55
C CYS A 163 -15.52 -26.47 2.73
N ARG A 164 -15.06 -27.57 3.33
CA ARG A 164 -14.86 -28.84 2.65
C ARG A 164 -15.84 -29.93 3.08
N ASN A 165 -16.81 -29.66 3.92
CA ASN A 165 -17.72 -30.70 4.46
C ASN A 165 -19.22 -30.39 4.33
N LEU A 166 -19.66 -29.72 3.25
CA LEU A 166 -21.11 -29.58 2.98
C LEU A 166 -21.55 -30.27 1.68
N ARG A 167 -20.81 -31.27 1.19
CA ARG A 167 -21.25 -32.09 0.03
C ARG A 167 -21.25 -33.58 0.30
N ALA A 168 -21.57 -34.01 1.50
CA ALA A 168 -21.69 -35.44 1.80
C ALA A 168 -22.88 -35.73 2.74
N GLN A 169 -24.06 -35.18 2.46
CA GLN A 169 -25.34 -35.66 2.97
C GLN A 169 -26.47 -35.06 2.12
N ALA A 170 -26.67 -35.61 0.93
CA ALA A 170 -27.98 -35.64 0.22
C ALA A 170 -27.96 -36.88 -0.65
#